data_4d547d062b4beb2b0eb7eb030b1b6e11
#
_entry.id   4d547d062b4beb2b0eb7eb030b1b6e11
#
_cell.length_a   1.000
_cell.length_b   1.000
_cell.length_c   1.000
_cell.angle_alpha   90.00
_cell.angle_beta   90.00
_cell.angle_gamma   90.00
#
_symmetry.space_group_name_H-M   'P 1'
#
loop_
_entity.id
_entity.type
_entity.pdbx_description
1 polymer ?
#
loop_
_entity_poly.entity_id
_entity_poly.type
_entity_poly.pdbx_seq_one_letter_code
_entity_poly.pdbx_strand_id
1 'polypeptide(L)'
;MEDFVTLNYNGQQIKLPVVTGTEGEKAIDISNLRAETGFITLDPGYANTGSCLSAITYMDGEKGILRYRGIPVEQLAENATFKETAYLLINGKLPNRDQLTRFSVMLNDNSLVHEDLKTFYQNFPRASHPMGILSAMVNALRSFYPELGSHEEEINITMTRLLAKVRTMAAMSYKISRGHRVVYPRPDLTYCENFLNMMFDTPVKPYEMNRAAVNALRVFWILHADHEQNCSTSAVRVVGSARVNLYNAISSGISALWGPLHGGANQAVIEMLSAIQAEGGNYKQAIERAKDKSDPFRLMGFGHRIYKTYDPRATIMKKMCDQLLESLNISDPLLDIAKQLEEVALKDPYFIDHNLYPNIDFYSGIVLRAIGIPTNMFTVMFAIGRLPGWIAQWKESMDDPQWKICRPRQIYTGPREYNFVPIHARV
;
A
#
# COMPACT_ATOMS: atom_id res chain seq x y z
N MET A 1 9.58 13.96 34.78
CA MET A 1 11.01 14.14 34.41
C MET A 1 11.08 13.76 32.93
N GLU A 2 11.63 14.61 32.09
CA GLU A 2 11.92 14.24 30.73
C GLU A 2 12.95 13.11 30.73
N ASP A 3 12.62 12.01 30.03
CA ASP A 3 13.53 10.85 29.85
C ASP A 3 14.59 11.25 28.81
N PHE A 4 15.85 10.83 28.99
CA PHE A 4 16.92 11.14 28.03
C PHE A 4 17.97 10.03 27.97
N VAL A 5 18.61 9.91 26.81
CA VAL A 5 19.81 9.10 26.63
C VAL A 5 21.04 10.00 26.67
N THR A 6 22.10 9.56 27.34
CA THR A 6 23.37 10.28 27.39
C THR A 6 24.38 9.72 26.40
N LEU A 7 24.83 10.53 25.47
CA LEU A 7 25.91 10.20 24.53
C LEU A 7 27.21 10.80 25.12
N ASN A 8 28.22 9.95 25.37
CA ASN A 8 29.55 10.37 25.79
C ASN A 8 30.49 10.43 24.58
N TYR A 9 31.05 11.60 24.29
CA TYR A 9 32.00 11.81 23.22
C TYR A 9 33.08 12.81 23.61
N ASN A 10 34.33 12.42 23.50
CA ASN A 10 35.51 13.27 23.82
C ASN A 10 35.42 13.94 25.20
N GLY A 11 34.94 13.22 26.20
CA GLY A 11 34.79 13.75 27.59
C GLY A 11 33.59 14.67 27.80
N GLN A 12 32.80 14.93 26.76
CA GLN A 12 31.54 15.68 26.88
C GLN A 12 30.34 14.71 26.99
N GLN A 13 29.38 15.11 27.80
CA GLN A 13 28.10 14.41 27.95
C GLN A 13 26.98 15.20 27.25
N ILE A 14 26.35 14.59 26.29
CA ILE A 14 25.28 15.17 25.51
C ILE A 14 24.00 14.43 25.84
N LYS A 15 22.96 15.15 26.25
CA LYS A 15 21.65 14.59 26.56
C LYS A 15 20.73 14.68 25.35
N LEU A 16 20.27 13.54 24.88
CA LEU A 16 19.32 13.41 23.78
C LEU A 16 17.95 13.06 24.35
N PRO A 17 16.90 13.86 24.11
CA PRO A 17 15.56 13.60 24.61
C PRO A 17 15.00 12.27 24.12
N VAL A 18 14.19 11.62 24.95
CA VAL A 18 13.44 10.41 24.56
C VAL A 18 11.99 10.77 24.35
N VAL A 19 11.48 10.44 23.19
CA VAL A 19 10.06 10.51 22.86
C VAL A 19 9.44 9.14 23.07
N THR A 20 8.35 9.07 23.82
CA THR A 20 7.64 7.81 24.10
C THR A 20 6.27 7.84 23.46
N GLY A 21 5.96 6.83 22.66
CA GLY A 21 4.67 6.62 22.01
C GLY A 21 3.60 6.12 23.01
N THR A 22 2.36 6.07 22.56
CA THR A 22 1.20 5.67 23.38
C THR A 22 1.27 4.22 23.86
N GLU A 23 1.87 3.34 23.09
CA GLU A 23 2.04 1.91 23.40
C GLU A 23 3.42 1.62 24.05
N GLY A 24 4.19 2.68 24.34
CA GLY A 24 5.46 2.58 25.05
C GLY A 24 6.70 2.48 24.16
N GLU A 25 6.57 2.62 22.86
CA GLU A 25 7.71 2.71 21.94
C GLU A 25 8.55 3.94 22.28
N LYS A 26 9.87 3.79 22.26
CA LYS A 26 10.80 4.85 22.60
C LYS A 26 11.69 5.20 21.42
N ALA A 27 11.79 6.49 21.13
CA ALA A 27 12.70 7.03 20.13
C ALA A 27 13.63 8.07 20.77
N ILE A 28 14.87 8.13 20.31
CA ILE A 28 15.82 9.18 20.67
C ILE A 28 15.63 10.33 19.70
N ASP A 29 15.30 11.52 20.20
CA ASP A 29 15.27 12.73 19.38
C ASP A 29 16.71 13.20 19.09
N ILE A 30 17.11 13.08 17.83
CA ILE A 30 18.44 13.44 17.34
C ILE A 30 18.49 14.82 16.66
N SER A 31 17.43 15.62 16.74
CA SER A 31 17.31 16.90 16.03
C SER A 31 18.47 17.86 16.32
N ASN A 32 18.99 17.86 17.55
CA ASN A 32 20.12 18.70 18.00
C ASN A 32 21.48 18.01 17.91
N LEU A 33 21.55 16.70 17.63
CA LEU A 33 22.79 15.93 17.68
C LEU A 33 23.93 16.58 16.86
N ARG A 34 23.62 17.03 15.63
CA ARG A 34 24.62 17.62 14.76
C ARG A 34 25.12 18.98 15.26
N ALA A 35 24.23 19.80 15.81
CA ALA A 35 24.61 21.11 16.31
C ALA A 35 25.60 20.99 17.51
N GLU A 36 25.41 19.98 18.34
CA GLU A 36 26.20 19.76 19.55
C GLU A 36 27.49 18.97 19.30
N THR A 37 27.50 18.05 18.27
CA THR A 37 28.62 17.11 18.10
C THR A 37 29.29 17.18 16.72
N GLY A 38 28.63 17.78 15.73
CA GLY A 38 29.02 17.68 14.33
C GLY A 38 28.60 16.35 13.65
N PHE A 39 28.13 15.34 14.41
CA PHE A 39 27.75 14.04 13.86
C PHE A 39 26.36 14.05 13.24
N ILE A 40 26.16 13.15 12.28
CA ILE A 40 24.87 12.72 11.76
C ILE A 40 24.71 11.23 11.97
N THR A 41 23.47 10.73 11.98
CA THR A 41 23.17 9.29 11.97
C THR A 41 23.29 8.72 10.56
N LEU A 42 23.61 7.44 10.44
CA LEU A 42 23.64 6.69 9.20
C LEU A 42 22.78 5.45 9.35
N ASP A 43 21.63 5.43 8.67
CA ASP A 43 20.69 4.31 8.62
C ASP A 43 20.15 4.15 7.19
N PRO A 44 20.88 3.43 6.31
CA PRO A 44 20.43 3.19 4.95
C PRO A 44 19.12 2.42 4.93
N GLY A 45 18.07 2.98 4.34
CA GLY A 45 16.74 2.36 4.25
C GLY A 45 15.87 2.55 5.49
N TYR A 46 16.28 3.37 6.47
CA TYR A 46 15.48 3.78 7.64
C TYR A 46 14.97 2.60 8.49
N ALA A 47 15.76 1.52 8.60
CA ALA A 47 15.35 0.32 9.32
C ALA A 47 15.19 0.55 10.84
N ASN A 48 15.89 1.54 11.38
CA ASN A 48 15.87 1.91 12.80
C ASN A 48 15.67 3.42 13.00
N THR A 49 14.90 4.06 12.11
CA THR A 49 14.69 5.51 12.14
C THR A 49 13.21 5.83 12.15
N GLY A 50 12.71 6.42 13.24
CA GLY A 50 11.39 7.06 13.28
C GLY A 50 11.41 8.35 12.45
N SER A 51 10.54 8.46 11.45
CA SER A 51 10.47 9.63 10.55
C SER A 51 9.41 10.65 10.95
N CYS A 52 8.46 10.27 11.82
CA CYS A 52 7.36 11.11 12.28
C CYS A 52 6.70 10.53 13.53
N LEU A 53 5.90 11.37 14.19
CA LEU A 53 4.85 10.92 15.09
C LEU A 53 3.57 10.72 14.29
N SER A 54 2.82 9.65 14.57
CA SER A 54 1.58 9.36 13.86
C SER A 54 0.57 8.70 14.79
N ALA A 55 -0.71 9.09 14.64
CA ALA A 55 -1.83 8.47 15.34
C ALA A 55 -2.71 7.62 14.41
N ILE A 56 -2.24 7.27 13.21
CA ILE A 56 -3.05 6.61 12.18
C ILE A 56 -3.04 5.10 12.37
N THR A 57 -1.87 4.49 12.41
CA THR A 57 -1.72 3.03 12.44
C THR A 57 -0.71 2.63 13.50
N TYR A 58 -1.12 1.68 14.34
CA TYR A 58 -0.24 0.99 15.26
C TYR A 58 0.01 -0.45 14.79
N MET A 59 1.27 -0.86 14.83
CA MET A 59 1.70 -2.24 14.55
C MET A 59 2.63 -2.76 15.63
N ASP A 60 2.39 -4.00 16.06
CA ASP A 60 3.32 -4.77 16.86
C ASP A 60 3.66 -6.07 16.10
N GLY A 61 4.86 -6.09 15.53
CA GLY A 61 5.31 -7.21 14.71
C GLY A 61 5.57 -8.49 15.51
N GLU A 62 5.86 -8.38 16.80
CA GLU A 62 6.12 -9.51 17.67
C GLU A 62 4.83 -10.18 18.15
N LYS A 63 3.78 -9.37 18.38
CA LYS A 63 2.46 -9.84 18.79
C LYS A 63 1.50 -10.06 17.63
N GLY A 64 1.86 -9.67 16.40
CA GLY A 64 0.97 -9.77 15.25
C GLY A 64 -0.25 -8.84 15.38
N ILE A 65 -0.06 -7.61 15.85
CA ILE A 65 -1.14 -6.64 16.06
C ILE A 65 -1.11 -5.59 14.94
N LEU A 66 -2.29 -5.26 14.42
CA LEU A 66 -2.52 -4.13 13.51
C LEU A 66 -3.81 -3.41 13.92
N ARG A 67 -3.72 -2.09 14.14
CA ARG A 67 -4.87 -1.25 14.50
C ARG A 67 -4.88 0.02 13.64
N TYR A 68 -6.07 0.40 13.16
CA TYR A 68 -6.29 1.70 12.52
C TYR A 68 -7.01 2.64 13.50
N ARG A 69 -6.37 3.75 13.86
CA ARG A 69 -6.91 4.70 14.85
C ARG A 69 -7.36 4.00 16.14
N GLY A 70 -6.59 3.00 16.58
CA GLY A 70 -6.85 2.22 17.79
C GLY A 70 -7.82 1.03 17.60
N ILE A 71 -8.51 0.90 16.48
CA ILE A 71 -9.44 -0.19 16.22
C ILE A 71 -8.70 -1.38 15.57
N PRO A 72 -8.78 -2.60 16.14
CA PRO A 72 -8.19 -3.79 15.54
C PRO A 72 -8.68 -4.02 14.10
N VAL A 73 -7.75 -4.37 13.22
CA VAL A 73 -8.06 -4.56 11.79
C VAL A 73 -9.06 -5.71 11.56
N GLU A 74 -9.05 -6.71 12.44
CA GLU A 74 -9.99 -7.84 12.44
C GLU A 74 -11.43 -7.35 12.60
N GLN A 75 -11.67 -6.42 13.55
CA GLN A 75 -13.00 -5.86 13.77
C GLN A 75 -13.48 -5.01 12.59
N LEU A 76 -12.57 -4.26 11.98
CA LEU A 76 -12.88 -3.48 10.77
C LEU A 76 -13.19 -4.41 9.58
N ALA A 77 -12.40 -5.46 9.38
CA ALA A 77 -12.62 -6.43 8.32
C ALA A 77 -13.96 -7.16 8.46
N GLU A 78 -14.38 -7.45 9.69
CA GLU A 78 -15.65 -8.12 9.98
C GLU A 78 -16.85 -7.19 9.82
N ASN A 79 -16.79 -5.97 10.37
CA ASN A 79 -17.98 -5.15 10.61
C ASN A 79 -18.07 -3.89 9.74
N ALA A 80 -16.93 -3.33 9.26
CA ALA A 80 -16.93 -2.04 8.56
C ALA A 80 -17.07 -2.19 7.04
N THR A 81 -17.62 -1.17 6.41
CA THR A 81 -17.48 -0.95 4.97
C THR A 81 -16.12 -0.31 4.67
N PHE A 82 -15.66 -0.42 3.43
CA PHE A 82 -14.43 0.28 3.02
C PHE A 82 -14.55 1.81 3.16
N LYS A 83 -15.74 2.38 2.93
CA LYS A 83 -15.99 3.81 3.13
C LYS A 83 -15.85 4.24 4.59
N GLU A 84 -16.33 3.44 5.53
CA GLU A 84 -16.16 3.71 6.97
C GLU A 84 -14.70 3.64 7.38
N THR A 85 -13.95 2.65 6.88
CA THR A 85 -12.51 2.53 7.14
C THR A 85 -11.74 3.72 6.54
N ALA A 86 -12.06 4.13 5.32
CA ALA A 86 -11.47 5.31 4.70
C ALA A 86 -11.76 6.58 5.50
N TYR A 87 -13.00 6.76 5.93
CA TYR A 87 -13.40 7.88 6.78
C TYR A 87 -12.66 7.89 8.12
N LEU A 88 -12.57 6.72 8.77
CA LEU A 88 -11.84 6.53 10.04
C LEU A 88 -10.39 6.98 9.92
N LEU A 89 -9.67 6.47 8.92
CA LEU A 89 -8.25 6.80 8.72
C LEU A 89 -8.04 8.30 8.52
N ILE A 90 -8.84 8.92 7.67
CA ILE A 90 -8.70 10.34 7.29
C ILE A 90 -9.15 11.29 8.40
N ASN A 91 -10.26 10.95 9.09
CA ASN A 91 -10.91 11.86 10.05
C ASN A 91 -10.66 11.47 11.52
N GLY A 92 -9.95 10.38 11.78
CA GLY A 92 -9.54 9.95 13.12
C GLY A 92 -10.62 9.24 13.95
N LYS A 93 -11.85 9.10 13.42
CA LYS A 93 -12.99 8.44 14.09
C LYS A 93 -13.97 7.84 13.09
N LEU A 94 -14.71 6.83 13.51
CA LEU A 94 -15.78 6.27 12.70
C LEU A 94 -16.89 7.31 12.43
N PRO A 95 -17.47 7.32 11.21
CA PRO A 95 -18.58 8.21 10.90
C PRO A 95 -19.85 7.78 11.62
N ASN A 96 -20.64 8.75 12.08
CA ASN A 96 -22.05 8.49 12.36
C ASN A 96 -22.86 8.34 11.06
N ARG A 97 -24.16 7.97 11.16
CA ARG A 97 -25.00 7.73 9.99
C ARG A 97 -25.03 8.93 9.02
N ASP A 98 -25.20 10.14 9.53
CA ASP A 98 -25.29 11.35 8.70
C ASP A 98 -23.96 11.68 8.04
N GLN A 99 -22.84 11.50 8.74
CA GLN A 99 -21.49 11.68 8.20
C GLN A 99 -21.21 10.66 7.10
N LEU A 100 -21.57 9.40 7.30
CA LEU A 100 -21.39 8.35 6.29
C LEU A 100 -22.25 8.60 5.05
N THR A 101 -23.49 9.07 5.25
CA THR A 101 -24.40 9.42 4.16
C THR A 101 -23.81 10.58 3.35
N ARG A 102 -23.43 11.69 3.98
CA ARG A 102 -22.79 12.83 3.29
C ARG A 102 -21.50 12.42 2.56
N PHE A 103 -20.64 11.65 3.22
CA PHE A 103 -19.42 11.18 2.60
C PHE A 103 -19.71 10.29 1.37
N SER A 104 -20.73 9.44 1.45
CA SER A 104 -21.15 8.59 0.33
C SER A 104 -21.67 9.39 -0.87
N VAL A 105 -22.48 10.43 -0.61
CA VAL A 105 -22.96 11.35 -1.64
C VAL A 105 -21.78 12.07 -2.30
N MET A 106 -20.86 12.65 -1.51
CA MET A 106 -19.68 13.33 -2.03
C MET A 106 -18.82 12.41 -2.91
N LEU A 107 -18.65 11.14 -2.53
CA LEU A 107 -17.90 10.17 -3.34
C LEU A 107 -18.62 9.87 -4.67
N ASN A 108 -19.95 9.73 -4.65
CA ASN A 108 -20.73 9.47 -5.86
C ASN A 108 -20.69 10.68 -6.82
N ASP A 109 -20.89 11.89 -6.32
CA ASP A 109 -20.87 13.13 -7.11
C ASP A 109 -19.50 13.39 -7.75
N ASN A 110 -18.43 12.88 -7.15
CA ASN A 110 -17.07 13.03 -7.63
C ASN A 110 -16.51 11.78 -8.36
N SER A 111 -17.34 10.77 -8.64
CA SER A 111 -16.87 9.50 -9.20
C SER A 111 -16.59 9.53 -10.71
N LEU A 112 -17.20 10.46 -11.46
CA LEU A 112 -16.92 10.66 -12.88
C LEU A 112 -15.56 11.32 -13.07
N VAL A 113 -14.85 10.91 -14.11
CA VAL A 113 -13.62 11.55 -14.59
C VAL A 113 -13.94 12.43 -15.81
N HIS A 114 -13.15 13.46 -16.04
CA HIS A 114 -13.31 14.32 -17.22
C HIS A 114 -13.18 13.49 -18.51
N GLU A 115 -14.05 13.73 -19.49
CA GLU A 115 -14.10 12.91 -20.71
C GLU A 115 -12.78 12.95 -21.49
N ASP A 116 -12.10 14.09 -21.53
CA ASP A 116 -10.81 14.25 -22.20
C ASP A 116 -9.72 13.33 -21.62
N LEU A 117 -9.85 12.89 -20.35
CA LEU A 117 -8.94 11.90 -19.78
C LEU A 117 -8.95 10.57 -20.54
N LYS A 118 -10.04 10.23 -21.23
CA LYS A 118 -10.08 9.04 -22.09
C LYS A 118 -9.05 9.09 -23.23
N THR A 119 -8.83 10.28 -23.79
CA THR A 119 -7.82 10.46 -24.84
C THR A 119 -6.42 10.17 -24.35
N PHE A 120 -6.09 10.52 -23.10
CA PHE A 120 -4.81 10.15 -22.50
C PHE A 120 -4.66 8.63 -22.43
N TYR A 121 -5.68 7.90 -21.97
CA TYR A 121 -5.64 6.42 -21.92
C TYR A 121 -5.45 5.81 -23.31
N GLN A 122 -6.07 6.35 -24.34
CA GLN A 122 -5.99 5.84 -25.71
C GLN A 122 -4.59 6.00 -26.34
N ASN A 123 -3.80 6.95 -25.82
CA ASN A 123 -2.43 7.20 -26.26
C ASN A 123 -1.38 6.32 -25.57
N PHE A 124 -1.74 5.59 -24.50
CA PHE A 124 -0.81 4.62 -23.92
C PHE A 124 -0.72 3.36 -24.81
N PRO A 125 0.48 2.80 -25.00
CA PRO A 125 0.60 1.50 -25.63
C PRO A 125 -0.26 0.44 -24.91
N ARG A 126 -0.90 -0.45 -25.68
CA ARG A 126 -1.78 -1.48 -25.10
C ARG A 126 -1.09 -2.41 -24.09
N ALA A 127 0.21 -2.61 -24.26
CA ALA A 127 1.04 -3.41 -23.34
C ALA A 127 1.52 -2.64 -22.10
N SER A 128 1.16 -1.36 -21.96
CA SER A 128 1.57 -0.57 -20.79
C SER A 128 1.01 -1.16 -19.51
N HIS A 129 1.86 -1.21 -18.48
CA HIS A 129 1.45 -1.73 -17.19
C HIS A 129 0.43 -0.78 -16.52
N PRO A 130 -0.70 -1.29 -15.98
CA PRO A 130 -1.76 -0.47 -15.41
C PRO A 130 -1.32 0.47 -14.28
N MET A 131 -0.30 0.10 -13.50
CA MET A 131 0.26 0.96 -12.43
C MET A 131 0.94 2.20 -12.99
N GLY A 132 1.70 2.08 -14.09
CA GLY A 132 2.31 3.24 -14.75
C GLY A 132 1.25 4.19 -15.30
N ILE A 133 0.21 3.65 -15.93
CA ILE A 133 -0.94 4.42 -16.39
C ILE A 133 -1.61 5.12 -15.19
N LEU A 134 -1.92 4.40 -14.11
CA LEU A 134 -2.59 4.95 -12.94
C LEU A 134 -1.80 6.10 -12.31
N SER A 135 -0.49 5.94 -12.13
CA SER A 135 0.38 6.99 -11.59
C SER A 135 0.35 8.26 -12.46
N ALA A 136 0.51 8.10 -13.78
CA ALA A 136 0.46 9.21 -14.73
C ALA A 136 -0.91 9.92 -14.72
N MET A 137 -1.99 9.14 -14.71
CA MET A 137 -3.36 9.67 -14.75
C MET A 137 -3.75 10.36 -13.45
N VAL A 138 -3.32 9.86 -12.28
CA VAL A 138 -3.53 10.54 -10.99
C VAL A 138 -2.78 11.87 -10.97
N ASN A 139 -1.55 11.90 -11.47
CA ASN A 139 -0.79 13.15 -11.59
C ASN A 139 -1.48 14.16 -12.51
N ALA A 140 -2.06 13.71 -13.63
CA ALA A 140 -2.76 14.55 -14.58
C ALA A 140 -4.06 15.16 -14.01
N LEU A 141 -4.69 14.57 -12.98
CA LEU A 141 -5.94 15.08 -12.40
C LEU A 141 -5.86 16.55 -12.01
N ARG A 142 -4.69 17.01 -11.54
CA ARG A 142 -4.50 18.41 -11.18
C ARG A 142 -4.81 19.38 -12.31
N SER A 143 -4.47 19.02 -13.54
CA SER A 143 -4.73 19.85 -14.72
C SER A 143 -6.23 19.96 -15.06
N PHE A 144 -7.03 18.96 -14.71
CA PHE A 144 -8.46 18.92 -14.94
C PHE A 144 -9.29 19.48 -13.79
N TYR A 145 -8.71 19.54 -12.60
CA TYR A 145 -9.39 19.99 -11.37
C TYR A 145 -8.54 21.07 -10.69
N PRO A 146 -8.59 22.32 -11.14
CA PRO A 146 -7.86 23.44 -10.55
C PRO A 146 -8.34 23.73 -9.12
N GLU A 147 -7.54 24.45 -8.35
CA GLU A 147 -7.88 24.86 -6.99
C GLU A 147 -9.12 25.76 -6.98
N LEU A 148 -10.02 25.49 -6.03
CA LEU A 148 -11.27 26.21 -5.83
C LEU A 148 -11.50 26.42 -4.33
N GLY A 149 -11.80 27.66 -3.94
CA GLY A 149 -12.18 27.97 -2.57
C GLY A 149 -11.02 28.15 -1.59
N SER A 150 -11.31 27.96 -0.30
CA SER A 150 -10.30 28.01 0.76
C SER A 150 -9.38 26.78 0.73
N HIS A 151 -8.21 26.88 1.36
CA HIS A 151 -7.25 25.77 1.44
C HIS A 151 -7.86 24.49 2.05
N GLU A 152 -8.69 24.62 3.09
CA GLU A 152 -9.36 23.48 3.72
C GLU A 152 -10.41 22.84 2.80
N GLU A 153 -11.22 23.64 2.12
CA GLU A 153 -12.22 23.16 1.16
C GLU A 153 -11.53 22.42 0.00
N GLU A 154 -10.44 22.98 -0.52
CA GLU A 154 -9.66 22.37 -1.60
C GLU A 154 -9.08 21.02 -1.18
N ILE A 155 -8.54 20.90 0.04
CA ILE A 155 -8.04 19.64 0.58
C ILE A 155 -9.18 18.62 0.67
N ASN A 156 -10.32 18.98 1.25
CA ASN A 156 -11.47 18.08 1.43
C ASN A 156 -12.03 17.57 0.10
N ILE A 157 -12.18 18.46 -0.88
CA ILE A 157 -12.67 18.05 -2.20
C ILE A 157 -11.64 17.21 -2.97
N THR A 158 -10.35 17.52 -2.83
CA THR A 158 -9.28 16.75 -3.48
C THR A 158 -9.17 15.33 -2.90
N MET A 159 -9.27 15.16 -1.59
CA MET A 159 -9.33 13.84 -0.95
C MET A 159 -10.52 13.03 -1.47
N THR A 160 -11.70 13.66 -1.54
CA THR A 160 -12.92 13.03 -2.06
C THR A 160 -12.76 12.63 -3.53
N ARG A 161 -12.23 13.54 -4.37
CA ARG A 161 -11.96 13.26 -5.79
C ARG A 161 -11.00 12.10 -5.98
N LEU A 162 -9.93 12.02 -5.21
CA LEU A 162 -8.98 10.91 -5.27
C LEU A 162 -9.68 9.59 -4.95
N LEU A 163 -10.36 9.49 -3.80
CA LEU A 163 -11.06 8.27 -3.40
C LEU A 163 -12.09 7.82 -4.45
N ALA A 164 -12.83 8.74 -5.01
CA ALA A 164 -13.86 8.44 -6.00
C ALA A 164 -13.29 8.09 -7.38
N LYS A 165 -12.35 8.93 -7.90
CA LYS A 165 -11.87 8.85 -9.29
C LYS A 165 -10.81 7.79 -9.51
N VAL A 166 -9.92 7.51 -8.54
CA VAL A 166 -8.87 6.48 -8.70
C VAL A 166 -9.48 5.12 -8.97
N ARG A 167 -10.56 4.76 -8.27
CA ARG A 167 -11.34 3.55 -8.53
C ARG A 167 -11.88 3.51 -9.98
N THR A 168 -12.48 4.61 -10.43
CA THR A 168 -13.03 4.73 -11.79
C THR A 168 -11.92 4.64 -12.84
N MET A 169 -10.80 5.35 -12.63
CA MET A 169 -9.64 5.33 -13.52
C MET A 169 -9.01 3.93 -13.63
N ALA A 170 -8.94 3.19 -12.53
CA ALA A 170 -8.44 1.82 -12.53
C ALA A 170 -9.31 0.90 -13.41
N ALA A 171 -10.64 0.96 -13.26
CA ALA A 171 -11.56 0.20 -14.08
C ALA A 171 -11.50 0.61 -15.57
N MET A 172 -11.38 1.93 -15.85
CA MET A 172 -11.18 2.45 -17.21
C MET A 172 -9.90 1.91 -17.85
N SER A 173 -8.79 1.89 -17.11
CA SER A 173 -7.52 1.33 -17.58
C SER A 173 -7.69 -0.11 -18.06
N TYR A 174 -8.36 -0.94 -17.27
CA TYR A 174 -8.67 -2.32 -17.65
C TYR A 174 -9.55 -2.40 -18.89
N LYS A 175 -10.67 -1.65 -18.95
CA LYS A 175 -11.58 -1.67 -20.10
C LYS A 175 -10.88 -1.28 -21.40
N ILE A 176 -10.09 -0.20 -21.36
CA ILE A 176 -9.39 0.31 -22.55
C ILE A 176 -8.29 -0.66 -22.99
N SER A 177 -7.54 -1.27 -22.06
CA SER A 177 -6.52 -2.27 -22.41
C SER A 177 -7.12 -3.50 -23.11
N ARG A 178 -8.39 -3.83 -22.81
CA ARG A 178 -9.14 -4.90 -23.48
C ARG A 178 -9.82 -4.46 -24.78
N GLY A 179 -9.74 -3.18 -25.15
CA GLY A 179 -10.47 -2.63 -26.29
C GLY A 179 -11.98 -2.54 -26.07
N HIS A 180 -12.43 -2.56 -24.82
CA HIS A 180 -13.84 -2.51 -24.45
C HIS A 180 -14.28 -1.08 -24.18
N ARG A 181 -15.59 -0.83 -24.33
CA ARG A 181 -16.22 0.42 -23.93
C ARG A 181 -16.08 0.62 -22.41
N VAL A 182 -15.79 1.84 -22.00
CA VAL A 182 -15.79 2.26 -20.59
C VAL A 182 -17.20 2.13 -20.00
N VAL A 183 -17.29 1.60 -18.80
CA VAL A 183 -18.50 1.56 -17.97
C VAL A 183 -18.36 2.63 -16.89
N TYR A 184 -19.40 3.45 -16.77
CA TYR A 184 -19.42 4.54 -15.78
C TYR A 184 -19.92 4.07 -14.42
N PRO A 185 -19.55 4.76 -13.33
CA PRO A 185 -20.05 4.45 -12.00
C PRO A 185 -21.56 4.71 -11.91
N ARG A 186 -22.23 3.91 -11.08
CA ARG A 186 -23.67 3.96 -10.81
C ARG A 186 -23.92 4.38 -9.36
N PRO A 187 -24.84 5.32 -9.08
CA PRO A 187 -25.09 5.81 -7.73
C PRO A 187 -25.80 4.81 -6.82
N ASP A 188 -26.49 3.81 -7.38
CA ASP A 188 -27.21 2.75 -6.67
C ASP A 188 -26.32 1.60 -6.16
N LEU A 189 -25.06 1.55 -6.59
CA LEU A 189 -24.11 0.52 -6.19
C LEU A 189 -23.19 1.00 -5.05
N THR A 190 -22.82 0.09 -4.17
CA THR A 190 -21.79 0.32 -3.16
C THR A 190 -20.43 0.57 -3.80
N TYR A 191 -19.45 1.00 -3.01
CA TYR A 191 -18.11 1.31 -3.51
C TYR A 191 -17.43 0.09 -4.21
N CYS A 192 -17.54 -1.10 -3.61
CA CYS A 192 -16.95 -2.33 -4.16
C CYS A 192 -17.76 -2.87 -5.34
N GLU A 193 -19.09 -2.90 -5.23
CA GLU A 193 -19.96 -3.30 -6.33
C GLU A 193 -19.74 -2.44 -7.57
N ASN A 194 -19.63 -1.15 -7.38
CA ASN A 194 -19.41 -0.19 -8.45
C ASN A 194 -18.10 -0.46 -9.21
N PHE A 195 -17.03 -0.79 -8.47
CA PHE A 195 -15.77 -1.16 -9.10
C PHE A 195 -15.89 -2.43 -9.96
N LEU A 196 -16.48 -3.49 -9.40
CA LEU A 196 -16.66 -4.76 -10.12
C LEU A 196 -17.57 -4.56 -11.35
N ASN A 197 -18.64 -3.79 -11.20
CA ASN A 197 -19.51 -3.43 -12.32
C ASN A 197 -18.73 -2.69 -13.42
N MET A 198 -18.02 -1.63 -13.08
CA MET A 198 -17.22 -0.86 -14.06
C MET A 198 -16.17 -1.72 -14.74
N MET A 199 -15.61 -2.70 -14.03
CA MET A 199 -14.56 -3.55 -14.56
C MET A 199 -15.10 -4.65 -15.48
N PHE A 200 -16.22 -5.28 -15.14
CA PHE A 200 -16.68 -6.52 -15.79
C PHE A 200 -17.93 -6.39 -16.64
N ASP A 201 -18.80 -5.40 -16.36
CA ASP A 201 -20.04 -5.23 -17.13
C ASP A 201 -19.78 -4.97 -18.61
N THR A 202 -20.57 -5.61 -19.47
CA THR A 202 -20.55 -5.40 -20.93
C THR A 202 -21.95 -5.34 -21.48
N PRO A 203 -22.20 -4.65 -22.64
CA PRO A 203 -23.53 -4.59 -23.25
C PRO A 203 -24.12 -5.95 -23.64
N VAL A 204 -23.25 -6.93 -23.92
CA VAL A 204 -23.69 -8.28 -24.37
C VAL A 204 -23.78 -9.28 -23.22
N LYS A 205 -23.13 -8.98 -22.10
CA LYS A 205 -23.16 -9.82 -20.89
C LYS A 205 -23.11 -8.88 -19.67
N PRO A 206 -24.28 -8.50 -19.12
CA PRO A 206 -24.34 -7.75 -17.86
C PRO A 206 -23.58 -8.49 -16.75
N TYR A 207 -22.91 -7.71 -15.88
CA TYR A 207 -22.19 -8.31 -14.77
C TYR A 207 -23.17 -8.73 -13.66
N GLU A 208 -23.19 -10.02 -13.38
CA GLU A 208 -23.95 -10.57 -12.27
C GLU A 208 -23.18 -10.42 -10.96
N MET A 209 -23.72 -9.59 -10.07
CA MET A 209 -23.09 -9.24 -8.81
C MET A 209 -23.04 -10.43 -7.84
N ASN A 210 -21.86 -10.96 -7.56
CA ASN A 210 -21.65 -11.99 -6.55
C ASN A 210 -21.31 -11.36 -5.20
N ARG A 211 -22.12 -11.61 -4.17
CA ARG A 211 -21.96 -11.04 -2.83
C ARG A 211 -20.65 -11.47 -2.15
N ALA A 212 -20.20 -12.70 -2.36
CA ALA A 212 -18.94 -13.19 -1.80
C ALA A 212 -17.74 -12.48 -2.43
N ALA A 213 -17.77 -12.25 -3.75
CA ALA A 213 -16.75 -11.48 -4.46
C ALA A 213 -16.68 -10.02 -3.97
N VAL A 214 -17.85 -9.38 -3.80
CA VAL A 214 -17.94 -8.01 -3.25
C VAL A 214 -17.36 -7.96 -1.84
N ASN A 215 -17.71 -8.92 -0.97
CA ASN A 215 -17.22 -8.99 0.40
C ASN A 215 -15.71 -9.26 0.45
N ALA A 216 -15.20 -10.19 -0.36
CA ALA A 216 -13.77 -10.48 -0.43
C ALA A 216 -12.96 -9.26 -0.89
N LEU A 217 -13.45 -8.51 -1.88
CA LEU A 217 -12.84 -7.26 -2.33
C LEU A 217 -12.89 -6.18 -1.23
N ARG A 218 -14.00 -6.05 -0.52
CA ARG A 218 -14.14 -5.13 0.62
C ARG A 218 -13.09 -5.42 1.69
N VAL A 219 -12.98 -6.67 2.10
CA VAL A 219 -12.00 -7.10 3.12
C VAL A 219 -10.58 -6.89 2.62
N PHE A 220 -10.28 -7.26 1.37
CA PHE A 220 -8.99 -7.01 0.75
C PHE A 220 -8.59 -5.53 0.86
N TRP A 221 -9.47 -4.60 0.49
CA TRP A 221 -9.16 -3.17 0.56
C TRP A 221 -9.02 -2.65 1.99
N ILE A 222 -9.82 -3.13 2.94
CA ILE A 222 -9.69 -2.76 4.36
C ILE A 222 -8.32 -3.19 4.91
N LEU A 223 -7.90 -4.44 4.64
CA LEU A 223 -6.63 -4.98 5.13
C LEU A 223 -5.40 -4.29 4.51
N HIS A 224 -5.57 -3.64 3.36
CA HIS A 224 -4.50 -2.90 2.69
C HIS A 224 -4.54 -1.39 2.94
N ALA A 225 -5.53 -0.87 3.70
CA ALA A 225 -5.84 0.55 3.75
C ALA A 225 -4.70 1.41 4.31
N ASP A 226 -3.96 0.93 5.31
CA ASP A 226 -2.71 1.56 5.77
C ASP A 226 -1.75 0.51 6.36
N HIS A 227 -0.48 0.84 6.47
CA HIS A 227 0.54 -0.01 7.08
C HIS A 227 1.76 0.83 7.48
N GLU A 228 1.53 1.84 8.31
CA GLU A 228 2.56 2.71 8.88
C GLU A 228 3.46 3.36 7.80
N GLN A 229 4.77 3.53 8.09
CA GLN A 229 5.76 4.20 7.23
C GLN A 229 6.39 3.23 6.21
N ASN A 230 5.58 2.44 5.49
CA ASN A 230 6.08 1.67 4.35
C ASN A 230 6.63 2.58 3.23
N CYS A 231 7.34 1.99 2.26
CA CYS A 231 8.04 2.73 1.21
C CYS A 231 7.13 3.73 0.47
N SER A 232 5.91 3.34 0.09
CA SER A 232 5.01 4.23 -0.64
C SER A 232 4.42 5.34 0.24
N THR A 233 4.13 5.06 1.50
CA THR A 233 3.71 6.06 2.50
C THR A 233 4.83 7.08 2.75
N SER A 234 6.06 6.60 2.93
CA SER A 234 7.24 7.47 3.06
C SER A 234 7.44 8.35 1.82
N ALA A 235 7.25 7.80 0.60
CA ALA A 235 7.31 8.58 -0.63
C ALA A 235 6.25 9.69 -0.66
N VAL A 236 4.99 9.39 -0.28
CA VAL A 236 3.90 10.39 -0.18
C VAL A 236 4.28 11.51 0.79
N ARG A 237 4.79 11.17 1.99
CA ARG A 237 5.19 12.16 2.99
C ARG A 237 6.40 12.98 2.53
N VAL A 238 7.43 12.34 1.95
CA VAL A 238 8.63 13.04 1.45
C VAL A 238 8.28 14.01 0.32
N VAL A 239 7.50 13.56 -0.68
CA VAL A 239 7.08 14.42 -1.79
C VAL A 239 6.12 15.51 -1.29
N GLY A 240 5.17 15.16 -0.42
CA GLY A 240 4.26 16.11 0.23
C GLY A 240 4.99 17.19 1.02
N SER A 241 6.15 16.88 1.63
CA SER A 241 6.94 17.84 2.42
C SER A 241 7.41 19.06 1.61
N ALA A 242 7.50 18.93 0.30
CA ALA A 242 7.75 20.04 -0.62
C ALA A 242 6.50 20.91 -0.89
N ARG A 243 5.39 20.64 -0.20
CA ARG A 243 4.08 21.31 -0.35
C ARG A 243 3.50 21.22 -1.75
N VAL A 244 3.77 20.13 -2.46
CA VAL A 244 3.06 19.82 -3.70
C VAL A 244 1.60 19.45 -3.40
N ASN A 245 0.73 19.60 -4.40
CA ASN A 245 -0.67 19.20 -4.22
C ASN A 245 -0.81 17.68 -3.97
N LEU A 246 -1.93 17.29 -3.40
CA LEU A 246 -2.18 15.90 -2.98
C LEU A 246 -2.17 14.91 -4.17
N TYR A 247 -2.58 15.30 -5.38
CA TYR A 247 -2.53 14.41 -6.56
C TYR A 247 -1.09 13.99 -6.87
N ASN A 248 -0.13 14.92 -6.82
CA ASN A 248 1.28 14.63 -7.08
C ASN A 248 1.89 13.75 -5.97
N ALA A 249 1.55 14.02 -4.70
CA ALA A 249 2.00 13.20 -3.59
C ALA A 249 1.48 11.76 -3.70
N ILE A 250 0.19 11.56 -4.01
CA ILE A 250 -0.40 10.23 -4.22
C ILE A 250 0.20 9.53 -5.44
N SER A 251 0.44 10.24 -6.54
CA SER A 251 1.12 9.67 -7.72
C SER A 251 2.50 9.10 -7.37
N SER A 252 3.26 9.77 -6.49
CA SER A 252 4.55 9.26 -6.00
C SER A 252 4.41 7.98 -5.18
N GLY A 253 3.36 7.89 -4.34
CA GLY A 253 3.02 6.68 -3.60
C GLY A 253 2.68 5.51 -4.52
N ILE A 254 1.88 5.75 -5.57
CA ILE A 254 1.54 4.75 -6.58
C ILE A 254 2.81 4.27 -7.29
N SER A 255 3.72 5.17 -7.66
CA SER A 255 4.99 4.84 -8.31
C SER A 255 5.89 3.99 -7.40
N ALA A 256 6.00 4.33 -6.12
CA ALA A 256 6.76 3.56 -5.15
C ALA A 256 6.14 2.17 -4.88
N LEU A 257 4.79 2.09 -4.83
CA LEU A 257 4.07 0.84 -4.63
C LEU A 257 4.30 -0.13 -5.79
N TRP A 258 4.50 0.35 -7.01
CA TRP A 258 4.73 -0.49 -8.18
C TRP A 258 6.09 -1.23 -8.15
N GLY A 259 7.00 -0.82 -7.30
CA GLY A 259 8.31 -1.47 -7.18
C GLY A 259 8.21 -2.96 -6.79
N PRO A 260 9.05 -3.85 -7.37
CA PRO A 260 8.98 -5.30 -7.12
C PRO A 260 9.28 -5.67 -5.66
N LEU A 261 9.96 -4.81 -4.91
CA LEU A 261 10.25 -5.01 -3.49
C LEU A 261 9.14 -4.48 -2.56
N HIS A 262 8.01 -3.99 -3.11
CA HIS A 262 6.93 -3.42 -2.32
C HIS A 262 5.57 -4.01 -2.68
N GLY A 263 4.86 -3.53 -3.70
CA GLY A 263 3.48 -3.95 -4.00
C GLY A 263 3.34 -5.09 -5.01
N GLY A 264 4.44 -5.68 -5.49
CA GLY A 264 4.42 -6.76 -6.49
C GLY A 264 4.34 -8.17 -5.91
N ALA A 265 4.31 -8.33 -4.58
CA ALA A 265 4.47 -9.64 -3.94
C ALA A 265 3.29 -10.59 -4.23
N ASN A 266 2.05 -10.10 -4.23
CA ASN A 266 0.88 -10.95 -4.51
C ASN A 266 0.85 -11.47 -5.97
N GLN A 267 1.32 -10.69 -6.93
CA GLN A 267 1.53 -11.16 -8.30
C GLN A 267 2.60 -12.24 -8.34
N ALA A 268 3.74 -12.01 -7.71
CA ALA A 268 4.84 -12.96 -7.64
C ALA A 268 4.45 -14.29 -6.96
N VAL A 269 3.55 -14.25 -5.97
CA VAL A 269 2.96 -15.48 -5.37
C VAL A 269 2.20 -16.30 -6.41
N ILE A 270 1.34 -15.67 -7.20
CA ILE A 270 0.56 -16.38 -8.23
C ILE A 270 1.47 -16.94 -9.32
N GLU A 271 2.49 -16.19 -9.73
CA GLU A 271 3.49 -16.66 -10.70
C GLU A 271 4.26 -17.87 -10.16
N MET A 272 4.70 -17.83 -8.89
CA MET A 272 5.36 -18.94 -8.20
C MET A 272 4.45 -20.18 -8.11
N LEU A 273 3.21 -20.01 -7.62
CA LEU A 273 2.27 -21.13 -7.50
C LEU A 273 1.94 -21.74 -8.87
N SER A 274 1.81 -20.92 -9.90
CA SER A 274 1.57 -21.38 -11.29
C SER A 274 2.78 -22.13 -11.83
N ALA A 275 4.01 -21.72 -11.53
CA ALA A 275 5.22 -22.43 -11.92
C ALA A 275 5.30 -23.80 -11.21
N ILE A 276 5.04 -23.86 -9.91
CA ILE A 276 4.98 -25.15 -9.15
C ILE A 276 3.91 -26.07 -9.76
N GLN A 277 2.73 -25.54 -10.09
CA GLN A 277 1.68 -26.32 -10.72
C GLN A 277 2.12 -26.87 -12.09
N ALA A 278 2.76 -26.06 -12.91
CA ALA A 278 3.26 -26.47 -14.24
C ALA A 278 4.35 -27.57 -14.14
N GLU A 279 5.12 -27.57 -13.05
CA GLU A 279 6.13 -28.60 -12.74
C GLU A 279 5.52 -29.86 -12.06
N GLY A 280 4.19 -30.02 -12.12
CA GLY A 280 3.47 -31.18 -11.57
C GLY A 280 2.98 -31.02 -10.12
N GLY A 281 2.99 -29.82 -9.55
CA GLY A 281 2.44 -29.52 -8.22
C GLY A 281 3.32 -30.00 -7.07
N ASN A 282 4.60 -30.26 -7.31
CA ASN A 282 5.52 -30.79 -6.29
C ASN A 282 5.98 -29.70 -5.29
N TYR A 283 5.11 -29.36 -4.35
CA TYR A 283 5.39 -28.37 -3.31
C TYR A 283 6.58 -28.74 -2.43
N LYS A 284 6.87 -30.04 -2.22
CA LYS A 284 8.02 -30.50 -1.42
C LYS A 284 9.34 -30.11 -2.07
N GLN A 285 9.44 -30.27 -3.38
CA GLN A 285 10.61 -29.81 -4.14
C GLN A 285 10.79 -28.30 -4.06
N ALA A 286 9.69 -27.53 -4.13
CA ALA A 286 9.74 -26.08 -3.97
C ALA A 286 10.26 -25.66 -2.59
N ILE A 287 9.89 -26.39 -1.53
CA ILE A 287 10.39 -26.16 -0.17
C ILE A 287 11.90 -26.44 -0.08
N GLU A 288 12.38 -27.55 -0.61
CA GLU A 288 13.81 -27.88 -0.59
C GLU A 288 14.62 -26.84 -1.38
N ARG A 289 14.12 -26.39 -2.53
CA ARG A 289 14.74 -25.30 -3.29
C ARG A 289 14.79 -23.98 -2.50
N ALA A 290 13.73 -23.66 -1.76
CA ALA A 290 13.69 -22.45 -0.94
C ALA A 290 14.69 -22.47 0.24
N LYS A 291 15.04 -23.65 0.75
CA LYS A 291 16.06 -23.86 1.81
C LYS A 291 17.48 -23.80 1.26
N ASP A 292 17.67 -24.10 -0.01
CA ASP A 292 18.99 -24.06 -0.64
C ASP A 292 19.41 -22.61 -0.93
N LYS A 293 20.43 -22.14 -0.23
CA LYS A 293 20.97 -20.78 -0.42
C LYS A 293 21.58 -20.55 -1.81
N SER A 294 21.98 -21.61 -2.51
CA SER A 294 22.55 -21.56 -3.85
C SER A 294 21.46 -21.51 -4.95
N ASP A 295 20.23 -21.97 -4.68
CA ASP A 295 19.08 -21.84 -5.59
C ASP A 295 18.54 -20.40 -5.53
N PRO A 296 18.31 -19.73 -6.68
CA PRO A 296 17.67 -18.41 -6.70
C PRO A 296 16.19 -18.43 -6.31
N PHE A 297 15.57 -19.60 -6.24
CA PHE A 297 14.17 -19.74 -5.88
C PHE A 297 13.88 -19.22 -4.46
N ARG A 298 12.77 -18.51 -4.31
CA ARG A 298 12.29 -18.01 -3.01
C ARG A 298 10.79 -18.26 -2.89
N LEU A 299 10.33 -18.63 -1.70
CA LEU A 299 8.91 -18.70 -1.40
C LEU A 299 8.34 -17.27 -1.28
N MET A 300 7.61 -16.85 -2.32
CA MET A 300 6.93 -15.57 -2.33
C MET A 300 5.71 -15.61 -1.40
N GLY A 301 5.44 -14.49 -0.70
CA GLY A 301 4.34 -14.40 0.26
C GLY A 301 4.67 -14.99 1.64
N PHE A 302 5.93 -15.36 1.90
CA PHE A 302 6.43 -15.82 3.19
C PHE A 302 7.42 -14.82 3.80
N GLY A 303 7.33 -14.65 5.11
CA GLY A 303 8.10 -13.66 5.86
C GLY A 303 7.57 -12.25 5.69
N HIS A 304 7.90 -11.39 6.63
CA HIS A 304 7.51 -9.99 6.62
C HIS A 304 8.60 -9.14 7.28
N ARG A 305 8.81 -7.92 6.78
CA ARG A 305 9.83 -7.02 7.34
C ARG A 305 9.57 -6.67 8.81
N ILE A 306 8.29 -6.57 9.20
CA ILE A 306 7.85 -6.18 10.53
C ILE A 306 7.40 -7.39 11.35
N TYR A 307 6.42 -8.17 10.85
CA TYR A 307 5.90 -9.31 11.60
C TYR A 307 6.96 -10.42 11.74
N LYS A 308 7.21 -10.82 12.99
CA LYS A 308 8.06 -11.98 13.37
C LYS A 308 7.22 -13.20 13.65
N THR A 309 5.90 -13.03 13.67
CA THR A 309 4.90 -14.08 13.78
C THR A 309 4.01 -14.09 12.53
N TYR A 310 2.89 -14.79 12.58
CA TYR A 310 1.90 -14.85 11.51
C TYR A 310 1.27 -13.45 11.30
N ASP A 311 1.20 -12.99 10.05
CA ASP A 311 0.55 -11.72 9.69
C ASP A 311 -0.95 -11.81 10.01
N PRO A 312 -1.53 -10.95 10.88
CA PRO A 312 -2.94 -11.03 11.27
C PRO A 312 -3.87 -10.90 10.07
N ARG A 313 -3.45 -10.18 9.03
CA ARG A 313 -4.21 -10.00 7.79
C ARG A 313 -4.28 -11.30 6.97
N ALA A 314 -3.24 -12.13 7.01
CA ALA A 314 -3.19 -13.38 6.25
C ALA A 314 -4.25 -14.38 6.75
N THR A 315 -4.48 -14.46 8.06
CA THR A 315 -5.55 -15.30 8.64
C THR A 315 -6.94 -14.90 8.12
N ILE A 316 -7.21 -13.60 8.08
CA ILE A 316 -8.48 -13.06 7.58
C ILE A 316 -8.62 -13.34 6.09
N MET A 317 -7.55 -13.09 5.31
CA MET A 317 -7.56 -13.30 3.87
C MET A 317 -7.72 -14.77 3.49
N LYS A 318 -7.11 -15.69 4.23
CA LYS A 318 -7.29 -17.14 4.08
C LYS A 318 -8.75 -17.53 4.24
N LYS A 319 -9.40 -17.08 5.33
CA LYS A 319 -10.83 -17.31 5.56
C LYS A 319 -11.69 -16.76 4.43
N MET A 320 -11.40 -15.56 3.94
CA MET A 320 -12.10 -14.97 2.79
C MET A 320 -11.89 -15.75 1.51
N CYS A 321 -10.69 -16.28 1.29
CA CYS A 321 -10.36 -17.14 0.15
C CYS A 321 -11.22 -18.40 0.15
N ASP A 322 -11.27 -19.13 1.26
CA ASP A 322 -12.08 -20.35 1.40
C ASP A 322 -13.57 -20.07 1.13
N GLN A 323 -14.13 -19.05 1.77
CA GLN A 323 -15.54 -18.66 1.61
C GLN A 323 -15.87 -18.24 0.17
N LEU A 324 -14.99 -17.51 -0.48
CA LEU A 324 -15.17 -17.06 -1.85
C LEU A 324 -15.20 -18.25 -2.83
N LEU A 325 -14.22 -19.14 -2.75
CA LEU A 325 -14.12 -20.29 -3.65
C LEU A 325 -15.28 -21.26 -3.45
N GLU A 326 -15.70 -21.50 -2.21
CA GLU A 326 -16.91 -22.28 -1.89
C GLU A 326 -18.15 -21.64 -2.53
N SER A 327 -18.36 -20.33 -2.35
CA SER A 327 -19.50 -19.59 -2.91
C SER A 327 -19.53 -19.59 -4.44
N LEU A 328 -18.37 -19.61 -5.09
CA LEU A 328 -18.24 -19.63 -6.53
C LEU A 328 -18.25 -21.07 -7.10
N ASN A 329 -18.24 -22.09 -6.24
CA ASN A 329 -18.07 -23.50 -6.59
C ASN A 329 -16.82 -23.71 -7.50
N ILE A 330 -15.71 -23.06 -7.13
CA ILE A 330 -14.44 -23.13 -7.85
C ILE A 330 -13.47 -24.00 -7.03
N SER A 331 -12.91 -25.02 -7.69
CA SER A 331 -11.70 -25.70 -7.22
C SER A 331 -10.49 -25.05 -7.89
N ASP A 332 -9.61 -24.43 -7.10
CA ASP A 332 -8.39 -23.81 -7.60
C ASP A 332 -7.16 -24.63 -7.17
N PRO A 333 -6.45 -25.30 -8.10
CA PRO A 333 -5.27 -26.09 -7.80
C PRO A 333 -4.14 -25.27 -7.12
N LEU A 334 -4.08 -23.96 -7.38
CA LEU A 334 -3.11 -23.09 -6.70
C LEU A 334 -3.40 -22.96 -5.20
N LEU A 335 -4.68 -22.97 -4.81
CA LEU A 335 -5.04 -22.95 -3.38
C LEU A 335 -4.59 -24.24 -2.68
N ASP A 336 -4.74 -25.39 -3.34
CA ASP A 336 -4.30 -26.67 -2.76
C ASP A 336 -2.79 -26.69 -2.54
N ILE A 337 -2.02 -26.23 -3.52
CA ILE A 337 -0.56 -26.05 -3.39
C ILE A 337 -0.23 -25.06 -2.27
N ALA A 338 -0.94 -23.93 -2.22
CA ALA A 338 -0.72 -22.92 -1.19
C ALA A 338 -0.97 -23.45 0.22
N LYS A 339 -2.06 -24.18 0.45
CA LYS A 339 -2.36 -24.81 1.75
C LYS A 339 -1.29 -25.83 2.17
N GLN A 340 -0.78 -26.62 1.22
CA GLN A 340 0.28 -27.57 1.48
C GLN A 340 1.61 -26.90 1.82
N LEU A 341 1.97 -25.81 1.10
CA LEU A 341 3.16 -25.00 1.40
C LEU A 341 3.05 -24.36 2.79
N GLU A 342 1.90 -23.79 3.13
CA GLU A 342 1.67 -23.21 4.46
C GLU A 342 1.77 -24.25 5.56
N GLU A 343 1.13 -25.43 5.40
CA GLU A 343 1.16 -26.49 6.41
C GLU A 343 2.59 -26.94 6.72
N VAL A 344 3.43 -27.06 5.70
CA VAL A 344 4.84 -27.44 5.91
C VAL A 344 5.60 -26.29 6.55
N ALA A 345 5.47 -25.06 6.06
CA ALA A 345 6.21 -23.92 6.58
C ALA A 345 5.90 -23.64 8.07
N LEU A 346 4.67 -23.89 8.53
CA LEU A 346 4.28 -23.74 9.92
C LEU A 346 4.87 -24.81 10.86
N LYS A 347 5.38 -25.92 10.31
CA LYS A 347 5.92 -27.07 11.09
C LYS A 347 7.42 -27.27 10.91
N ASP A 348 7.99 -26.79 9.84
CA ASP A 348 9.39 -27.01 9.48
C ASP A 348 10.31 -26.04 10.27
N PRO A 349 11.30 -26.55 11.02
CA PRO A 349 12.19 -25.73 11.83
C PRO A 349 12.89 -24.62 11.06
N TYR A 350 13.28 -24.86 9.79
CA TYR A 350 13.94 -23.83 8.98
C TYR A 350 13.09 -22.57 8.83
N PHE A 351 11.78 -22.72 8.53
CA PHE A 351 10.87 -21.59 8.35
C PHE A 351 10.56 -20.90 9.67
N ILE A 352 10.40 -21.66 10.74
CA ILE A 352 10.14 -21.16 12.10
C ILE A 352 11.34 -20.32 12.57
N ASP A 353 12.56 -20.88 12.49
CA ASP A 353 13.80 -20.22 12.95
C ASP A 353 14.09 -18.92 12.16
N HIS A 354 13.64 -18.82 10.91
CA HIS A 354 13.81 -17.64 10.06
C HIS A 354 12.58 -16.73 10.02
N ASN A 355 11.54 -16.99 10.83
CA ASN A 355 10.27 -16.24 10.86
C ASN A 355 9.58 -16.13 9.49
N LEU A 356 9.62 -17.20 8.69
CA LEU A 356 9.05 -17.25 7.36
C LEU A 356 7.59 -17.76 7.40
N TYR A 357 6.72 -16.97 8.02
CA TYR A 357 5.28 -17.22 8.05
C TYR A 357 4.58 -16.62 6.84
N PRO A 358 3.42 -17.19 6.42
CA PRO A 358 2.62 -16.58 5.37
C PRO A 358 2.20 -15.14 5.74
N ASN A 359 2.34 -14.21 4.79
CA ASN A 359 1.85 -12.85 4.90
C ASN A 359 0.57 -12.66 4.05
N ILE A 360 -0.01 -11.45 4.08
CA ILE A 360 -1.27 -11.17 3.37
C ILE A 360 -1.19 -11.48 1.87
N ASP A 361 -0.04 -11.30 1.23
CA ASP A 361 0.12 -11.46 -0.22
C ASP A 361 -0.05 -12.92 -0.65
N PHE A 362 0.15 -13.87 0.26
CA PHE A 362 0.07 -15.29 -0.03
C PHE A 362 -1.34 -15.74 -0.46
N TYR A 363 -2.40 -15.23 0.20
CA TYR A 363 -3.78 -15.56 -0.15
C TYR A 363 -4.47 -14.50 -1.00
N SER A 364 -4.03 -13.25 -0.93
CA SER A 364 -4.70 -12.15 -1.62
C SER A 364 -4.68 -12.29 -3.14
N GLY A 365 -3.61 -12.84 -3.72
CA GLY A 365 -3.53 -13.12 -5.15
C GLY A 365 -4.56 -14.15 -5.60
N ILE A 366 -4.80 -15.21 -4.82
CA ILE A 366 -5.80 -16.24 -5.11
C ILE A 366 -7.22 -15.62 -5.05
N VAL A 367 -7.49 -14.81 -4.05
CA VAL A 367 -8.76 -14.08 -3.91
C VAL A 367 -9.01 -13.19 -5.13
N LEU A 368 -8.05 -12.37 -5.53
CA LEU A 368 -8.21 -11.48 -6.68
C LEU A 368 -8.42 -12.28 -7.98
N ARG A 369 -7.70 -13.37 -8.17
CA ARG A 369 -7.86 -14.26 -9.30
C ARG A 369 -9.25 -14.90 -9.33
N ALA A 370 -9.77 -15.38 -8.20
CA ALA A 370 -11.10 -15.96 -8.08
C ALA A 370 -12.21 -14.96 -8.40
N ILE A 371 -12.04 -13.68 -8.06
CA ILE A 371 -12.93 -12.57 -8.45
C ILE A 371 -12.88 -12.33 -9.97
N GLY A 372 -11.83 -12.77 -10.67
CA GLY A 372 -11.60 -12.53 -12.09
C GLY A 372 -10.69 -11.33 -12.39
N ILE A 373 -10.03 -10.77 -11.39
CA ILE A 373 -9.05 -9.69 -11.57
C ILE A 373 -7.78 -10.28 -12.22
N PRO A 374 -7.30 -9.74 -13.36
CA PRO A 374 -6.07 -10.22 -13.96
C PRO A 374 -4.83 -9.82 -13.14
N THR A 375 -3.78 -10.63 -13.20
CA THR A 375 -2.57 -10.48 -12.35
C THR A 375 -1.90 -9.12 -12.49
N ASN A 376 -1.85 -8.54 -13.69
CA ASN A 376 -1.28 -7.20 -13.90
C ASN A 376 -2.08 -6.06 -13.25
N MET A 377 -3.31 -6.34 -12.76
CA MET A 377 -4.13 -5.39 -12.00
C MET A 377 -3.98 -5.55 -10.47
N PHE A 378 -3.27 -6.55 -9.97
CA PHE A 378 -3.19 -6.83 -8.53
C PHE A 378 -2.62 -5.66 -7.73
N THR A 379 -1.52 -5.08 -8.19
CA THR A 379 -0.93 -3.90 -7.52
C THR A 379 -1.84 -2.67 -7.65
N VAL A 380 -2.65 -2.57 -8.72
CA VAL A 380 -3.68 -1.52 -8.83
C VAL A 380 -4.77 -1.70 -7.77
N MET A 381 -5.19 -2.95 -7.50
CA MET A 381 -6.14 -3.24 -6.40
C MET A 381 -5.53 -2.83 -5.05
N PHE A 382 -4.25 -3.11 -4.85
CA PHE A 382 -3.53 -2.68 -3.66
C PHE A 382 -3.52 -1.14 -3.56
N ALA A 383 -3.22 -0.42 -4.65
CA ALA A 383 -3.21 1.05 -4.66
C ALA A 383 -4.57 1.65 -4.28
N ILE A 384 -5.69 1.10 -4.79
CA ILE A 384 -7.04 1.54 -4.40
C ILE A 384 -7.26 1.34 -2.89
N GLY A 385 -6.90 0.17 -2.37
CA GLY A 385 -7.01 -0.13 -0.94
C GLY A 385 -6.17 0.82 -0.09
N ARG A 386 -4.92 1.10 -0.48
CA ARG A 386 -3.96 1.93 0.27
C ARG A 386 -4.25 3.43 0.19
N LEU A 387 -5.05 3.86 -0.75
CA LEU A 387 -5.33 5.28 -0.99
C LEU A 387 -5.82 6.06 0.25
N PRO A 388 -6.76 5.53 1.09
CA PRO A 388 -7.15 6.21 2.32
C PRO A 388 -5.99 6.43 3.29
N GLY A 389 -5.10 5.44 3.43
CA GLY A 389 -3.91 5.54 4.27
C GLY A 389 -2.97 6.63 3.78
N TRP A 390 -2.63 6.65 2.50
CA TRP A 390 -1.78 7.71 1.94
C TRP A 390 -2.37 9.11 2.14
N ILE A 391 -3.69 9.25 1.94
CA ILE A 391 -4.40 10.52 2.16
C ILE A 391 -4.32 10.92 3.63
N ALA A 392 -4.58 9.99 4.56
CA ALA A 392 -4.51 10.24 6.00
C ALA A 392 -3.09 10.64 6.43
N GLN A 393 -2.07 9.91 5.97
CA GLN A 393 -0.66 10.17 6.23
C GLN A 393 -0.19 11.53 5.69
N TRP A 394 -0.62 11.89 4.48
CA TRP A 394 -0.35 13.20 3.91
C TRP A 394 -1.05 14.31 4.73
N LYS A 395 -2.33 14.13 5.06
CA LYS A 395 -3.11 15.10 5.83
C LYS A 395 -2.48 15.33 7.21
N GLU A 396 -2.16 14.26 7.94
CA GLU A 396 -1.51 14.35 9.25
C GLU A 396 -0.21 15.14 9.19
N SER A 397 0.61 14.92 8.13
CA SER A 397 1.85 15.68 7.98
C SER A 397 1.60 17.15 7.60
N MET A 398 0.55 17.47 6.86
CA MET A 398 0.20 18.87 6.56
C MET A 398 -0.35 19.61 7.78
N ASP A 399 -1.02 18.89 8.68
CA ASP A 399 -1.58 19.44 9.92
C ASP A 399 -0.49 19.60 11.04
N ASP A 400 0.69 18.99 10.87
CA ASP A 400 1.79 19.08 11.85
C ASP A 400 2.55 20.41 11.71
N PRO A 401 2.50 21.29 12.72
CA PRO A 401 3.18 22.60 12.68
C PRO A 401 4.72 22.49 12.69
N GLN A 402 5.27 21.33 13.09
CA GLN A 402 6.71 21.08 13.10
C GLN A 402 7.20 20.50 11.76
N TRP A 403 6.30 20.19 10.83
CA TRP A 403 6.70 19.56 9.59
C TRP A 403 7.55 20.46 8.71
N LYS A 404 8.66 19.92 8.27
CA LYS A 404 9.65 20.59 7.40
C LYS A 404 9.88 19.78 6.14
N ILE A 405 10.40 20.43 5.11
CA ILE A 405 10.85 19.73 3.91
C ILE A 405 11.86 18.64 4.25
N CYS A 406 11.60 17.42 3.79
CA CYS A 406 12.47 16.27 4.01
C CYS A 406 13.74 16.42 3.16
N ARG A 407 14.88 16.52 3.83
CA ARG A 407 16.20 16.59 3.18
C ARG A 407 17.21 15.80 4.00
N PRO A 408 17.34 14.49 3.76
CA PRO A 408 18.36 13.67 4.42
C PRO A 408 19.77 14.15 4.05
N ARG A 409 20.75 13.77 4.86
CA ARG A 409 22.16 14.03 4.60
C ARG A 409 22.81 12.79 4.02
N GLN A 410 24.00 12.99 3.45
CA GLN A 410 24.86 11.90 2.96
C GLN A 410 26.26 12.01 3.56
N ILE A 411 26.95 10.88 3.64
CA ILE A 411 28.40 10.81 3.85
C ILE A 411 29.03 10.77 2.48
N TYR A 412 29.84 11.80 2.18
CA TYR A 412 30.55 11.89 0.91
C TYR A 412 31.77 10.97 0.91
N THR A 413 31.86 10.06 -0.05
CA THR A 413 32.96 9.11 -0.22
C THR A 413 33.69 9.27 -1.56
N GLY A 414 33.36 10.32 -2.32
CA GLY A 414 34.02 10.63 -3.59
C GLY A 414 35.41 11.23 -3.43
N PRO A 415 36.10 11.53 -4.52
CA PRO A 415 37.43 12.16 -4.49
C PRO A 415 37.34 13.55 -3.86
N ARG A 416 38.47 13.97 -3.28
CA ARG A 416 38.64 15.36 -2.88
C ARG A 416 38.67 16.28 -4.11
N GLU A 417 38.66 17.57 -3.89
CA GLU A 417 38.73 18.57 -4.95
C GLU A 417 39.95 18.32 -5.85
N TYR A 418 39.75 18.36 -7.17
CA TYR A 418 40.78 18.43 -8.17
C TYR A 418 40.33 19.33 -9.33
N ASN A 419 41.32 19.87 -10.08
CA ASN A 419 41.03 20.84 -11.13
C ASN A 419 40.30 20.22 -12.32
N PHE A 420 39.42 20.99 -12.94
CA PHE A 420 38.84 20.61 -14.22
C PHE A 420 39.89 20.49 -15.31
N VAL A 421 39.94 19.35 -15.96
CA VAL A 421 40.83 19.11 -17.10
C VAL A 421 40.01 19.22 -18.39
N PRO A 422 40.36 20.14 -19.33
CA PRO A 422 39.70 20.24 -20.62
C PRO A 422 39.79 18.94 -21.43
N ILE A 423 38.77 18.66 -22.28
CA ILE A 423 38.64 17.37 -22.97
C ILE A 423 39.88 16.96 -23.77
N HIS A 424 40.54 17.93 -24.40
CA HIS A 424 41.77 17.70 -25.18
C HIS A 424 43.01 17.38 -24.33
N ALA A 425 42.99 17.59 -23.05
CA ALA A 425 44.02 17.31 -22.07
C ALA A 425 43.73 16.11 -21.17
N ARG A 426 42.63 15.41 -21.41
CA ARG A 426 42.27 14.18 -20.67
C ARG A 426 42.97 13.00 -21.33
N VAL A 427 43.68 12.21 -20.54
CA VAL A 427 44.34 10.98 -20.94
C VAL A 427 43.38 9.79 -20.83
#